data_5049432d195c4373fdcfbfbf4709bb91
#
_entry.id   5049432d195c4373fdcfbfbf4709bb91
#
_cell.length_a   1.000
_cell.length_b   1.000
_cell.length_c   1.000
_cell.angle_alpha   90.00
_cell.angle_beta   90.00
_cell.angle_gamma   90.00
#
_symmetry.space_group_name_H-M   'P 1'
#
loop_
_entity.id
_entity.type
_entity.pdbx_description
1 polymer ?
#
loop_
_entity_poly.entity_id
_entity_poly.type
_entity_poly.pdbx_seq_one_letter_code
_entity_poly.pdbx_strand_id
1 'polypeptide(L)'
;MKASKEVTPRPLSAEQQLRGFIARFEPKQQVLIRSVRRALRRRFPSAAELVYDYSRSLVIGYSPTGRGIDSVVATSSGADGLRLFFNQGPTLPDPKKILLGSGKQTRFIWIESSRTLKLPEVNALLETAIDRAKIHFPPGGHGKLIIKSASAKKQPRRRPKR
;
A
#
# COMPACT_ATOMS: atom_id res chain seq x y z
N MET A 1 24.51 -22.46 40.33
CA MET A 1 24.36 -21.39 39.35
C MET A 1 23.36 -21.80 38.31
N LYS A 2 22.20 -21.18 38.28
CA LYS A 2 21.25 -21.40 37.21
C LYS A 2 21.69 -20.53 36.00
N ALA A 3 22.04 -21.21 34.90
CA ALA A 3 22.30 -20.52 33.66
C ALA A 3 21.01 -19.79 33.22
N SER A 4 21.06 -18.48 33.10
CA SER A 4 19.99 -17.71 32.47
C SER A 4 19.86 -18.20 31.05
N LYS A 5 18.75 -18.84 30.71
CA LYS A 5 18.42 -19.08 29.30
C LYS A 5 18.20 -17.71 28.68
N GLU A 6 19.13 -17.28 27.86
CA GLU A 6 18.88 -16.13 26.98
C GLU A 6 17.65 -16.50 26.13
N VAL A 7 16.54 -15.83 26.42
CA VAL A 7 15.35 -15.92 25.58
C VAL A 7 15.63 -15.09 24.35
N THR A 8 15.99 -15.75 23.25
CA THR A 8 16.07 -15.09 21.96
C THR A 8 14.69 -14.50 21.63
N PRO A 9 14.57 -13.18 21.45
CA PRO A 9 13.28 -12.60 21.10
C PRO A 9 12.76 -13.21 19.79
N ARG A 10 11.49 -13.56 19.76
CA ARG A 10 10.84 -14.04 18.52
C ARG A 10 10.88 -12.90 17.48
N PRO A 11 11.14 -13.23 16.19
CA PRO A 11 11.05 -12.24 15.14
C PRO A 11 9.64 -11.65 15.09
N LEU A 12 9.55 -10.35 14.77
CA LEU A 12 8.28 -9.65 14.64
C LEU A 12 7.47 -10.25 13.49
N SER A 13 6.17 -10.44 13.72
CA SER A 13 5.25 -10.80 12.64
C SER A 13 5.14 -9.66 11.61
N ALA A 14 4.64 -9.96 10.43
CA ALA A 14 4.39 -8.93 9.41
C ALA A 14 3.47 -7.82 9.93
N GLU A 15 2.41 -8.17 10.66
CA GLU A 15 1.51 -7.19 11.29
C GLU A 15 2.23 -6.31 12.31
N GLN A 16 3.08 -6.88 13.14
CA GLN A 16 3.86 -6.12 14.12
C GLN A 16 4.84 -5.17 13.43
N GLN A 17 5.51 -5.61 12.37
CA GLN A 17 6.39 -4.76 11.59
C GLN A 17 5.64 -3.59 10.95
N LEU A 18 4.48 -3.86 10.35
CA LEU A 18 3.65 -2.81 9.75
C LEU A 18 3.19 -1.79 10.78
N ARG A 19 2.78 -2.23 11.96
CA ARG A 19 2.44 -1.31 13.07
C ARG A 19 3.60 -0.39 13.42
N GLY A 20 4.81 -0.91 13.45
CA GLY A 20 6.02 -0.12 13.69
C GLY A 20 6.27 0.92 12.61
N PHE A 21 6.04 0.58 11.35
CA PHE A 21 6.18 1.52 10.23
C PHE A 21 5.14 2.64 10.31
N ILE A 22 3.88 2.30 10.61
CA ILE A 22 2.79 3.27 10.75
C ILE A 22 3.03 4.19 11.96
N ALA A 23 3.58 3.67 13.05
CA ALA A 23 3.83 4.43 14.26
C ALA A 23 4.79 5.62 14.08
N ARG A 24 5.56 5.66 13.00
CA ARG A 24 6.48 6.78 12.69
C ARG A 24 5.78 7.99 12.11
N PHE A 25 4.54 7.85 11.68
CA PHE A 25 3.73 8.95 11.14
C PHE A 25 3.04 9.72 12.27
N GLU A 26 2.64 10.94 11.99
CA GLU A 26 1.85 11.73 12.94
C GLU A 26 0.51 11.04 13.26
N PRO A 27 -0.07 11.26 14.45
CA PRO A 27 -1.27 10.56 14.90
C PRO A 27 -2.44 10.61 13.90
N LYS A 28 -2.71 11.76 13.31
CA LYS A 28 -3.78 11.90 12.29
C LYS A 28 -3.53 11.03 11.07
N GLN A 29 -2.29 10.98 10.62
CA GLN A 29 -1.93 10.17 9.46
C GLN A 29 -1.94 8.69 9.78
N GLN A 30 -1.56 8.29 10.98
CA GLN A 30 -1.70 6.91 11.44
C GLN A 30 -3.15 6.44 11.35
N VAL A 31 -4.10 7.26 11.84
CA VAL A 31 -5.53 6.97 11.77
C VAL A 31 -5.98 6.82 10.33
N LEU A 32 -5.56 7.72 9.45
CA LEU A 32 -5.87 7.69 8.03
C LEU A 32 -5.35 6.41 7.36
N ILE A 33 -4.08 6.07 7.56
CA ILE A 33 -3.45 4.87 7.01
C ILE A 33 -4.24 3.62 7.43
N ARG A 34 -4.57 3.50 8.72
CA ARG A 34 -5.29 2.34 9.24
C ARG A 34 -6.71 2.24 8.68
N SER A 35 -7.42 3.35 8.60
CA SER A 35 -8.80 3.35 8.11
C SER A 35 -8.88 3.03 6.61
N VAL A 36 -7.97 3.58 5.82
CA VAL A 36 -7.87 3.30 4.39
C VAL A 36 -7.45 1.85 4.15
N ARG A 37 -6.46 1.35 4.87
CA ARG A 37 -6.07 -0.07 4.80
C ARG A 37 -7.24 -0.99 5.09
N ARG A 38 -8.01 -0.70 6.13
CA ARG A 38 -9.20 -1.50 6.50
C ARG A 38 -10.22 -1.52 5.37
N ALA A 39 -10.48 -0.38 4.76
CA ALA A 39 -11.42 -0.28 3.64
C ALA A 39 -10.93 -1.05 2.41
N LEU A 40 -9.65 -0.95 2.08
CA LEU A 40 -9.06 -1.68 0.95
C LEU A 40 -9.01 -3.19 1.19
N ARG A 41 -8.74 -3.64 2.41
CA ARG A 41 -8.79 -5.07 2.74
C ARG A 41 -10.19 -5.65 2.60
N ARG A 42 -11.22 -4.91 2.92
CA ARG A 42 -12.61 -5.32 2.69
C ARG A 42 -12.92 -5.43 1.21
N ARG A 43 -12.38 -4.53 0.42
CA ARG A 43 -12.61 -4.51 -1.01
C ARG A 43 -11.83 -5.59 -1.75
N PHE A 44 -10.63 -5.90 -1.28
CA PHE A 44 -9.72 -6.88 -1.85
C PHE A 44 -9.39 -7.98 -0.84
N PRO A 45 -10.36 -8.78 -0.39
CA PRO A 45 -10.12 -9.71 0.72
C PRO A 45 -9.09 -10.79 0.41
N SER A 46 -8.93 -11.17 -0.86
CA SER A 46 -7.96 -12.16 -1.31
C SER A 46 -6.62 -11.58 -1.77
N ALA A 47 -6.48 -10.25 -1.76
CA ALA A 47 -5.24 -9.62 -2.20
C ALA A 47 -4.09 -9.87 -1.24
N ALA A 48 -2.90 -10.13 -1.77
CA ALA A 48 -1.68 -9.99 -1.01
C ALA A 48 -1.40 -8.49 -0.79
N GLU A 49 -1.25 -8.10 0.47
CA GLU A 49 -0.80 -6.76 0.82
C GLU A 49 0.73 -6.76 0.84
N LEU A 50 1.34 -6.01 -0.06
CA LEU A 50 2.78 -5.92 -0.21
C LEU A 50 3.28 -4.61 0.38
N VAL A 51 4.07 -4.71 1.43
CA VAL A 51 4.54 -3.54 2.19
C VAL A 51 5.97 -3.20 1.83
N TYR A 52 6.18 -1.95 1.43
CA TYR A 52 7.48 -1.37 1.13
C TYR A 52 7.70 -0.18 2.06
N ASP A 53 8.60 -0.34 3.01
CA ASP A 53 9.00 0.73 3.90
C ASP A 53 10.24 1.45 3.35
N TYR A 54 10.08 2.70 2.98
CA TYR A 54 11.14 3.55 2.43
C TYR A 54 11.61 4.64 3.39
N SER A 55 11.44 4.45 4.69
CA SER A 55 11.73 5.37 5.79
C SER A 55 10.91 6.67 5.79
N ARG A 56 10.80 7.36 4.67
CA ARG A 56 10.01 8.61 4.54
C ARG A 56 8.67 8.40 3.88
N SER A 57 8.46 7.23 3.32
CA SER A 57 7.18 6.84 2.74
C SER A 57 6.90 5.37 3.01
N LEU A 58 5.62 5.05 3.10
CA LEU A 58 5.14 3.69 3.30
C LEU A 58 4.20 3.35 2.15
N VAL A 59 4.55 2.33 1.38
CA VAL A 59 3.75 1.86 0.26
C VAL A 59 3.14 0.51 0.60
N ILE A 60 1.84 0.37 0.36
CA ILE A 60 1.13 -0.90 0.48
C ILE A 60 0.45 -1.19 -0.85
N GLY A 61 0.96 -2.20 -1.55
CA GLY A 61 0.37 -2.68 -2.81
C GLY A 61 -0.64 -3.79 -2.57
N TYR A 62 -1.64 -3.85 -3.41
CA TYR A 62 -2.69 -4.89 -3.38
C TYR A 62 -2.57 -5.73 -4.65
N SER A 63 -2.04 -6.93 -4.50
CA SER A 63 -1.68 -7.82 -5.60
C SER A 63 -2.49 -9.11 -5.59
N PRO A 64 -2.95 -9.60 -6.75
CA PRO A 64 -3.58 -10.92 -6.84
C PRO A 64 -2.60 -12.08 -6.69
N THR A 65 -1.29 -11.85 -6.86
CA THR A 65 -0.30 -12.93 -6.94
C THR A 65 0.77 -12.88 -5.86
N GLY A 66 0.92 -11.76 -5.16
CA GLY A 66 2.06 -11.53 -4.27
C GLY A 66 3.28 -10.91 -4.95
N ARG A 67 3.25 -10.70 -6.27
CA ARG A 67 4.26 -9.96 -7.01
C ARG A 67 3.88 -8.49 -7.11
N GLY A 68 4.84 -7.60 -6.85
CA GLY A 68 4.61 -6.16 -6.90
C GLY A 68 4.12 -5.65 -8.25
N ILE A 69 4.66 -6.19 -9.34
CA ILE A 69 4.29 -5.81 -10.71
C ILE A 69 2.82 -6.10 -11.02
N ASP A 70 2.22 -7.05 -10.33
CA ASP A 70 0.82 -7.43 -10.52
C ASP A 70 -0.14 -6.66 -9.63
N SER A 71 0.36 -5.74 -8.80
CA SER A 71 -0.49 -4.90 -7.94
C SER A 71 -1.46 -4.08 -8.79
N VAL A 72 -2.74 -4.12 -8.42
CA VAL A 72 -3.80 -3.38 -9.13
C VAL A 72 -3.83 -1.94 -8.64
N VAL A 73 -3.76 -1.75 -7.34
CA VAL A 73 -3.67 -0.45 -6.68
C VAL A 73 -2.63 -0.50 -5.57
N ALA A 74 -2.15 0.66 -5.16
CA ALA A 74 -1.24 0.80 -4.03
C ALA A 74 -1.49 2.12 -3.31
N THR A 75 -1.35 2.11 -1.99
CA THR A 75 -1.30 3.35 -1.21
C THR A 75 0.14 3.78 -1.01
N SER A 76 0.37 5.08 -0.98
CA SER A 76 1.66 5.66 -0.61
C SER A 76 1.43 6.76 0.41
N SER A 77 1.96 6.58 1.60
CA SER A 77 1.91 7.56 2.69
C SER A 77 3.26 8.24 2.83
N GLY A 78 3.26 9.55 2.82
CA GLY A 78 4.46 10.36 2.96
C GLY A 78 4.17 11.64 3.74
N ALA A 79 5.14 12.57 3.79
CA ALA A 79 4.99 13.84 4.49
C ALA A 79 3.81 14.67 3.97
N ASP A 80 3.50 14.55 2.68
CA ASP A 80 2.45 15.33 2.02
C ASP A 80 1.05 14.73 2.15
N GLY A 81 0.93 13.54 2.70
CA GLY A 81 -0.35 12.86 2.87
C GLY A 81 -0.37 11.45 2.29
N LEU A 82 -1.57 10.95 2.04
CA LEU A 82 -1.80 9.61 1.51
C LEU A 82 -2.35 9.68 0.10
N ARG A 83 -1.73 8.92 -0.81
CA ARG A 83 -2.16 8.80 -2.20
C ARG A 83 -2.58 7.37 -2.50
N LEU A 84 -3.58 7.21 -3.33
CA LEU A 84 -3.96 5.93 -3.92
C LEU A 84 -3.53 5.91 -5.38
N PHE A 85 -2.64 4.99 -5.73
CA PHE A 85 -2.14 4.79 -7.08
C PHE A 85 -2.88 3.67 -7.79
N PHE A 86 -3.18 3.90 -9.07
CA PHE A 86 -3.73 2.90 -9.99
C PHE A 86 -2.64 2.50 -10.99
N ASN A 87 -2.26 1.26 -11.02
CA ASN A 87 -1.14 0.80 -11.86
C ASN A 87 -1.38 0.94 -13.36
N GLN A 88 -2.61 0.88 -13.81
CA GLN A 88 -2.98 1.14 -15.22
C GLN A 88 -3.74 2.45 -15.36
N GLY A 89 -3.41 3.40 -14.52
CA GLY A 89 -4.12 4.68 -14.42
C GLY A 89 -4.34 5.41 -15.75
N PRO A 90 -3.32 5.52 -16.64
CA PRO A 90 -3.50 6.24 -17.91
C PRO A 90 -4.56 5.66 -18.82
N THR A 91 -4.89 4.39 -18.69
CA THR A 91 -5.88 3.68 -19.53
C THR A 91 -7.26 3.61 -18.89
N LEU A 92 -7.40 4.02 -17.62
CA LEU A 92 -8.68 4.01 -16.94
C LEU A 92 -9.58 5.15 -17.44
N PRO A 93 -10.88 4.87 -17.66
CA PRO A 93 -11.85 5.92 -17.92
C PRO A 93 -11.95 6.87 -16.73
N ASP A 94 -11.69 8.13 -16.96
CA ASP A 94 -11.73 9.18 -15.94
C ASP A 94 -12.57 10.36 -16.43
N PRO A 95 -13.90 10.19 -16.52
CA PRO A 95 -14.77 11.23 -17.10
C PRO A 95 -14.79 12.50 -16.27
N LYS A 96 -14.54 12.43 -14.97
CA LYS A 96 -14.47 13.60 -14.09
C LYS A 96 -13.08 14.18 -13.94
N LYS A 97 -12.08 13.59 -14.60
CA LYS A 97 -10.68 14.04 -14.58
C LYS A 97 -10.12 14.22 -13.18
N ILE A 98 -10.33 13.23 -12.32
CA ILE A 98 -9.85 13.22 -10.93
C ILE A 98 -8.46 12.60 -10.78
N LEU A 99 -8.02 11.80 -11.76
CA LEU A 99 -6.71 11.17 -11.74
C LEU A 99 -5.60 12.19 -11.99
N LEU A 100 -4.60 12.15 -11.12
CA LEU A 100 -3.44 13.04 -11.14
C LEU A 100 -2.19 12.30 -11.58
N GLY A 101 -1.19 13.05 -12.00
CA GLY A 101 0.11 12.51 -12.39
C GLY A 101 0.30 12.45 -13.90
N SER A 102 1.54 12.20 -14.32
CA SER A 102 1.97 12.16 -15.72
C SER A 102 2.77 10.91 -16.06
N GLY A 103 2.88 9.96 -15.13
CA GLY A 103 3.59 8.70 -15.35
C GLY A 103 2.97 7.88 -16.47
N LYS A 104 3.77 7.05 -17.11
CA LYS A 104 3.31 6.19 -18.21
C LYS A 104 2.45 5.02 -17.74
N GLN A 105 2.61 4.59 -16.49
CA GLN A 105 1.96 3.39 -15.95
C GLN A 105 0.99 3.67 -14.81
N THR A 106 1.16 4.77 -14.10
CA THR A 106 0.37 5.05 -12.90
C THR A 106 -0.29 6.41 -12.93
N ARG A 107 -1.43 6.50 -12.26
CA ARG A 107 -2.12 7.73 -11.87
C ARG A 107 -2.55 7.59 -10.44
N PHE A 108 -2.78 8.70 -9.77
CA PHE A 108 -3.15 8.68 -8.35
C PHE A 108 -4.23 9.71 -8.03
N ILE A 109 -4.83 9.50 -6.86
CA ILE A 109 -5.70 10.48 -6.21
C ILE A 109 -5.22 10.70 -4.78
N TRP A 110 -5.47 11.87 -4.22
CA TRP A 110 -5.26 12.13 -2.80
C TRP A 110 -6.41 11.54 -2.00
N ILE A 111 -6.06 10.89 -0.88
CA ILE A 111 -7.03 10.33 0.05
C ILE A 111 -7.03 11.17 1.32
N GLU A 112 -8.10 11.89 1.57
CA GLU A 112 -8.27 12.72 2.78
C GLU A 112 -8.89 11.94 3.93
N SER A 113 -9.73 10.94 3.61
CA SER A 113 -10.35 10.03 4.58
C SER A 113 -10.77 8.74 3.90
N SER A 114 -11.14 7.73 4.67
CA SER A 114 -11.68 6.48 4.10
C SER A 114 -12.96 6.71 3.29
N ARG A 115 -13.68 7.80 3.52
CA ARG A 115 -14.87 8.19 2.74
C ARG A 115 -14.55 8.50 1.29
N THR A 116 -13.33 8.94 0.99
CA THR A 116 -12.89 9.17 -0.38
C THR A 116 -13.08 7.92 -1.24
N LEU A 117 -12.84 6.74 -0.68
CA LEU A 117 -13.01 5.47 -1.38
C LEU A 117 -14.48 5.13 -1.70
N LYS A 118 -15.42 5.79 -1.05
CA LYS A 118 -16.87 5.60 -1.25
C LYS A 118 -17.46 6.58 -2.25
N LEU A 119 -16.69 7.57 -2.70
CA LEU A 119 -17.15 8.48 -3.74
C LEU A 119 -17.46 7.69 -5.02
N PRO A 120 -18.59 7.95 -5.70
CA PRO A 120 -18.98 7.18 -6.89
C PRO A 120 -17.90 7.14 -7.97
N GLU A 121 -17.24 8.25 -8.23
CA GLU A 121 -16.17 8.36 -9.23
C GLU A 121 -14.92 7.56 -8.84
N VAL A 122 -14.59 7.49 -7.56
CA VAL A 122 -13.45 6.68 -7.06
C VAL A 122 -13.81 5.21 -7.06
N ASN A 123 -15.01 4.87 -6.64
CA ASN A 123 -15.51 3.50 -6.67
C ASN A 123 -15.54 2.94 -8.10
N ALA A 124 -15.97 3.74 -9.08
CA ALA A 124 -15.96 3.35 -10.48
C ALA A 124 -14.55 3.07 -11.00
N LEU A 125 -13.56 3.89 -10.62
CA LEU A 125 -12.15 3.66 -10.96
C LEU A 125 -11.64 2.35 -10.35
N LEU A 126 -11.96 2.08 -9.10
CA LEU A 126 -11.56 0.84 -8.43
C LEU A 126 -12.16 -0.39 -9.10
N GLU A 127 -13.45 -0.36 -9.40
CA GLU A 127 -14.11 -1.47 -10.11
C GLU A 127 -13.52 -1.72 -11.48
N THR A 128 -13.28 -0.68 -12.26
CA THR A 128 -12.68 -0.80 -13.58
C THR A 128 -11.24 -1.32 -13.49
N ALA A 129 -10.46 -0.86 -12.52
CA ALA A 129 -9.11 -1.34 -12.31
C ALA A 129 -9.07 -2.84 -11.98
N ILE A 130 -10.02 -3.32 -11.17
CA ILE A 130 -10.17 -4.74 -10.86
C ILE A 130 -10.51 -5.52 -12.12
N ASP A 131 -11.49 -5.07 -12.89
CA ASP A 131 -11.96 -5.77 -14.10
C ASP A 131 -10.90 -5.83 -15.19
N ARG A 132 -10.09 -4.80 -15.31
CA ARG A 132 -9.02 -4.71 -16.31
C ARG A 132 -7.69 -5.30 -15.90
N ALA A 133 -7.57 -5.76 -14.65
CA ALA A 133 -6.35 -6.39 -14.18
C ALA A 133 -6.01 -7.61 -15.04
N LYS A 134 -4.75 -7.71 -15.49
CA LYS A 134 -4.28 -8.85 -16.29
C LYS A 134 -4.43 -10.16 -15.55
N ILE A 135 -4.23 -10.14 -14.24
CA ILE A 135 -4.42 -11.27 -13.35
C ILE A 135 -5.50 -10.88 -12.35
N HIS A 136 -6.57 -11.65 -12.32
CA HIS A 136 -7.69 -11.39 -11.41
C HIS A 136 -7.37 -11.86 -9.99
N PHE A 137 -7.98 -11.18 -9.01
CA PHE A 137 -7.90 -11.62 -7.62
C PHE A 137 -8.55 -13.00 -7.48
N PRO A 138 -7.94 -13.93 -6.70
CA PRO A 138 -8.54 -15.23 -6.45
C PRO A 138 -9.94 -15.08 -5.84
N PRO A 139 -10.93 -15.90 -6.27
CA PRO A 139 -12.23 -15.93 -5.61
C PRO A 139 -12.09 -16.57 -4.23
N GLY A 140 -12.46 -15.85 -3.19
CA GLY A 140 -12.40 -16.34 -1.81
C GLY A 140 -10.99 -16.33 -1.19
N GLY A 141 -10.91 -16.72 0.08
CA GLY A 141 -9.67 -16.75 0.84
C GLY A 141 -9.28 -15.40 1.46
N HIS A 142 -8.21 -15.45 2.22
CA HIS A 142 -7.59 -14.27 2.83
C HIS A 142 -6.21 -14.04 2.25
N GLY A 143 -5.98 -12.84 1.79
CA GLY A 143 -4.66 -12.42 1.30
C GLY A 143 -3.63 -12.34 2.43
N LYS A 144 -2.37 -12.58 2.09
CA LYS A 144 -1.26 -12.51 3.04
C LYS A 144 -0.71 -11.09 3.11
N LEU A 145 -0.26 -10.68 4.28
CA LEU A 145 0.54 -9.49 4.47
C LEU A 145 2.02 -9.86 4.32
N ILE A 146 2.70 -9.25 3.37
CA ILE A 146 4.09 -9.55 3.04
C ILE A 146 4.92 -8.27 3.15
N ILE A 147 5.93 -8.29 3.99
CA ILE A 147 6.91 -7.21 4.06
C ILE A 147 7.96 -7.44 2.98
N LYS A 148 7.94 -6.60 1.94
CA LYS A 148 8.86 -6.70 0.79
C LYS A 148 10.18 -5.98 1.03
N SER A 149 10.14 -4.82 1.71
CA SER A 149 11.32 -4.08 2.08
C SER A 149 11.11 -3.32 3.38
N ALA A 150 12.17 -3.24 4.18
CA ALA A 150 12.22 -2.44 5.39
C ALA A 150 13.47 -1.55 5.34
N SER A 151 13.29 -0.25 5.57
CA SER A 151 14.32 0.75 5.35
C SER A 151 15.25 0.98 6.54
N ALA A 152 15.04 0.29 7.66
CA ALA A 152 15.71 0.58 8.95
C ALA A 152 17.25 0.68 8.88
N LYS A 153 17.87 0.28 7.76
CA LYS A 153 19.32 0.33 7.53
C LYS A 153 19.69 0.79 6.11
N LYS A 154 18.77 1.42 5.36
CA LYS A 154 19.15 1.92 4.04
C LYS A 154 20.03 3.15 4.17
N GLN A 155 21.24 3.02 3.64
CA GLN A 155 22.10 4.17 3.45
C GLN A 155 21.45 5.14 2.44
N PRO A 156 21.67 6.45 2.60
CA PRO A 156 21.19 7.41 1.62
C PRO A 156 21.72 7.04 0.23
N ARG A 157 20.83 7.03 -0.76
CA ARG A 157 21.25 6.81 -2.13
C ARG A 157 22.26 7.88 -2.50
N ARG A 158 23.46 7.46 -2.86
CA ARG A 158 24.41 8.37 -3.49
C ARG A 158 23.77 8.92 -4.75
N ARG A 159 23.66 10.24 -4.83
CA ARG A 159 23.26 10.87 -6.09
C ARG A 159 24.26 10.42 -7.16
N PRO A 160 23.79 10.01 -8.35
CA PRO A 160 24.72 9.74 -9.43
C PRO A 160 25.53 11.00 -9.68
N LYS A 161 26.85 10.88 -9.72
CA LYS A 161 27.72 11.97 -10.13
C LYS A 161 27.37 12.31 -11.57
N ARG A 162 27.10 13.56 -11.80
CA ARG A 162 26.98 14.07 -13.17
C ARG A 162 28.32 13.97 -13.89
#